data_652ba2aec4c0da19c0616be1efd286a4
#
_entry.id   652ba2aec4c0da19c0616be1efd286a4
#
_cell.length_a   1.000
_cell.length_b   1.000
_cell.length_c   1.000
_cell.angle_alpha   90.00
_cell.angle_beta   90.00
_cell.angle_gamma   90.00
#
_symmetry.space_group_name_H-M   'P 1'
#
loop_
_entity.id
_entity.type
_entity.pdbx_description
1 polymer ?
#
loop_
_entity_poly.entity_id
_entity_poly.type
_entity_poly.pdbx_seq_one_letter_code
_entity_poly.pdbx_strand_id
1 'polypeptide(L)'
;MRTKPGHRDDVVALLLGGEDGLRAAGCDLYVVGTSADEPDLVWVYEVWLSEEHHAASLELPETKAAIAKAMPMLTGEFTGQQLDIAGGLGVPR
;
A
#
# COMPACT_ATOMS: atom_id res chain seq x y z
N MET A 1 2.22 -4.62 6.97
CA MET A 1 3.14 -3.81 7.80
C MET A 1 2.59 -3.64 9.21
N ARG A 2 3.46 -3.45 10.16
CA ARG A 2 3.06 -3.27 11.56
C ARG A 2 3.41 -1.85 12.01
N THR A 3 2.44 -1.16 12.57
CA THR A 3 2.64 0.19 13.09
C THR A 3 3.08 0.16 14.55
N LYS A 4 3.66 1.26 15.01
CA LYS A 4 3.83 1.49 16.45
C LYS A 4 2.45 1.68 17.10
N PRO A 5 2.29 1.35 18.39
CA PRO A 5 1.00 1.46 19.06
C PRO A 5 0.37 2.85 18.92
N GLY A 6 -0.91 2.88 18.56
CA GLY A 6 -1.67 4.12 18.42
C GLY A 6 -1.51 4.85 17.10
N HIS A 7 -0.70 4.34 16.15
CA HIS A 7 -0.43 4.99 14.86
C HIS A 7 -1.12 4.36 13.66
N ARG A 8 -1.92 3.29 13.87
CA ARG A 8 -2.57 2.60 12.77
C ARG A 8 -3.42 3.52 11.90
N ASP A 9 -4.29 4.32 12.51
CA ASP A 9 -5.21 5.17 11.76
C ASP A 9 -4.49 6.27 10.99
N ASP A 10 -3.39 6.80 11.55
CA ASP A 10 -2.56 7.78 10.86
C ASP A 10 -1.88 7.17 9.62
N VAL A 11 -1.37 5.95 9.75
CA VAL A 11 -0.77 5.23 8.62
C VAL A 11 -1.81 4.92 7.55
N VAL A 12 -2.99 4.45 7.95
CA VAL A 12 -4.11 4.19 7.02
C VAL A 12 -4.46 5.46 6.24
N ALA A 13 -4.56 6.60 6.92
CA ALA A 13 -4.86 7.88 6.27
C ALA A 13 -3.79 8.27 5.24
N LEU A 14 -2.52 8.06 5.54
CA LEU A 14 -1.43 8.31 4.59
C LEU A 14 -1.54 7.42 3.36
N LEU A 15 -1.81 6.12 3.56
CA LEU A 15 -1.93 5.17 2.47
C LEU A 15 -3.10 5.48 1.55
N LEU A 16 -4.22 5.96 2.10
CA LEU A 16 -5.43 6.27 1.32
C LEU A 16 -5.38 7.65 0.66
N GLY A 17 -4.44 8.51 1.06
CA GLY A 17 -4.37 9.87 0.55
C GLY A 17 -3.83 10.03 -0.87
N GLY A 18 -3.26 8.97 -1.46
CA GLY A 18 -2.62 9.02 -2.77
C GLY A 18 -3.32 8.26 -3.89
N GLU A 19 -4.59 7.94 -3.75
CA GLU A 19 -5.30 7.06 -4.69
C GLU A 19 -5.28 7.55 -6.14
N ASP A 20 -5.51 8.83 -6.37
CA ASP A 20 -5.54 9.39 -7.73
C ASP A 20 -4.17 9.27 -8.41
N GLY A 21 -3.10 9.53 -7.68
CA GLY A 21 -1.74 9.36 -8.19
C GLY A 21 -1.40 7.91 -8.51
N LEU A 22 -1.86 6.98 -7.69
CA LEU A 22 -1.68 5.55 -7.93
C LEU A 22 -2.37 5.10 -9.22
N ARG A 23 -3.60 5.53 -9.42
CA ARG A 23 -4.35 5.22 -10.65
C ARG A 23 -3.61 5.72 -11.89
N ALA A 24 -3.14 6.95 -11.86
CA ALA A 24 -2.39 7.53 -12.97
C ALA A 24 -1.08 6.78 -13.22
N ALA A 25 -0.48 6.19 -12.19
CA ALA A 25 0.76 5.43 -12.31
C ALA A 25 0.56 3.98 -12.79
N GLY A 26 -0.67 3.53 -12.96
CA GLY A 26 -0.96 2.18 -13.47
C GLY A 26 -1.44 1.18 -12.41
N CYS A 27 -1.88 1.66 -11.26
CA CYS A 27 -2.48 0.81 -10.23
C CYS A 27 -3.96 0.60 -10.54
N ASP A 28 -4.36 -0.65 -10.67
CA ASP A 28 -5.74 -1.02 -10.99
C ASP A 28 -6.59 -1.25 -9.74
N LEU A 29 -5.98 -1.68 -8.67
CA LEU A 29 -6.65 -1.95 -7.41
C LEU A 29 -5.70 -1.65 -6.26
N TYR A 30 -6.22 -0.96 -5.26
CA TYR A 30 -5.45 -0.60 -4.07
C TYR A 30 -6.40 -0.63 -2.88
N VAL A 31 -6.24 -1.61 -2.00
CA VAL A 31 -7.14 -1.81 -0.86
C VAL A 31 -6.32 -1.88 0.42
N VAL A 32 -6.68 -1.05 1.38
CA VAL A 32 -6.06 -1.04 2.70
C VAL A 32 -7.00 -1.75 3.68
N GLY A 33 -6.50 -2.76 4.35
CA GLY A 33 -7.24 -3.51 5.35
C GLY A 33 -6.60 -3.44 6.72
N THR A 34 -7.43 -3.58 7.74
CA THR A 34 -6.98 -3.65 9.12
C THR A 34 -7.52 -4.92 9.78
N SER A 35 -6.88 -5.37 10.84
CA SER A 35 -7.29 -6.56 11.58
C SER A 35 -8.05 -6.19 12.84
N ALA A 36 -9.15 -6.90 13.12
CA ALA A 36 -9.89 -6.73 14.36
C ALA A 36 -9.12 -7.25 15.58
N ASP A 37 -8.28 -8.26 15.38
CA ASP A 37 -7.55 -8.94 16.45
C ASP A 37 -6.16 -8.34 16.71
N GLU A 38 -5.59 -7.66 15.73
CA GLU A 38 -4.25 -7.06 15.81
C GLU A 38 -4.34 -5.57 15.50
N PRO A 39 -4.46 -4.72 16.53
CA PRO A 39 -4.75 -3.29 16.34
C PRO A 39 -3.66 -2.50 15.62
N ASP A 40 -2.44 -3.04 15.55
CA ASP A 40 -1.31 -2.35 14.91
C ASP A 40 -0.96 -2.93 13.54
N LEU A 41 -1.77 -3.86 13.02
CA LEU A 41 -1.51 -4.49 11.73
C LEU A 41 -2.29 -3.81 10.62
N VAL A 42 -1.57 -3.50 9.52
CA VAL A 42 -2.15 -2.94 8.30
C VAL A 42 -1.71 -3.80 7.11
N TRP A 43 -2.67 -4.20 6.30
CA TRP A 43 -2.41 -4.92 5.05
C TRP A 43 -2.83 -4.07 3.87
N VAL A 44 -2.06 -4.16 2.78
CA VAL A 44 -2.36 -3.48 1.52
C VAL A 44 -2.36 -4.51 0.41
N TYR A 45 -3.43 -4.51 -0.35
CA TYR A 45 -3.58 -5.34 -1.55
C TYR A 45 -3.50 -4.43 -2.76
N GLU A 46 -2.59 -4.73 -3.67
CA GLU A 46 -2.35 -3.88 -4.84
C GLU A 46 -2.32 -4.73 -6.10
N VAL A 47 -2.94 -4.21 -7.15
CA VAL A 47 -2.87 -4.79 -8.49
C VAL A 47 -2.36 -3.71 -9.44
N TRP A 48 -1.30 -4.02 -10.15
CA TRP A 48 -0.63 -3.10 -11.07
C TRP A 48 -0.68 -3.63 -12.49
N LEU A 49 -0.64 -2.73 -13.48
CA LEU A 49 -0.54 -3.10 -14.89
C LEU A 49 0.68 -3.99 -15.17
N SER A 50 1.79 -3.68 -14.51
CA SER A 50 3.02 -4.47 -14.61
C SER A 50 3.88 -4.22 -13.39
N GLU A 51 4.88 -5.07 -13.18
CA GLU A 51 5.87 -4.91 -12.14
C GLU A 51 6.66 -3.60 -12.32
N GLU A 52 6.93 -3.22 -13.57
CA GLU A 52 7.64 -1.99 -13.91
C GLU A 52 6.83 -0.74 -13.51
N HIS A 53 5.51 -0.77 -13.67
CA HIS A 53 4.65 0.33 -13.21
C HIS A 53 4.71 0.48 -11.69
N HIS A 54 4.66 -0.63 -10.96
CA HIS A 54 4.80 -0.60 -9.51
C HIS A 54 6.16 -0.03 -9.10
N ALA A 55 7.24 -0.52 -9.67
CA ALA A 55 8.58 -0.05 -9.36
C ALA A 55 8.73 1.45 -9.65
N ALA A 56 8.21 1.91 -10.78
CA ALA A 56 8.25 3.32 -11.14
C ALA A 56 7.47 4.20 -10.16
N SER A 57 6.35 3.70 -9.62
CA SER A 57 5.54 4.47 -8.65
C SER A 57 6.31 4.78 -7.37
N LEU A 58 7.23 3.91 -6.97
CA LEU A 58 8.05 4.11 -5.77
C LEU A 58 9.07 5.23 -5.93
N GLU A 59 9.33 5.67 -7.17
CA GLU A 59 10.24 6.77 -7.46
C GLU A 59 9.53 8.14 -7.53
N LEU A 60 8.21 8.16 -7.50
CA LEU A 60 7.45 9.41 -7.54
C LEU A 60 7.69 10.24 -6.27
N PRO A 61 7.84 11.58 -6.40
CA PRO A 61 8.07 12.43 -5.22
C PRO A 61 7.00 12.31 -4.15
N GLU A 62 5.73 12.23 -4.54
CA GLU A 62 4.60 12.08 -3.61
C GLU A 62 4.63 10.74 -2.88
N THR A 63 5.05 9.67 -3.55
CA THR A 63 5.21 8.35 -2.93
C THR A 63 6.33 8.37 -1.90
N LYS A 64 7.47 8.92 -2.28
CA LYS A 64 8.62 9.06 -1.37
C LYS A 64 8.28 9.92 -0.16
N ALA A 65 7.52 10.99 -0.36
CA ALA A 65 7.09 11.86 0.74
C ALA A 65 6.15 11.12 1.71
N ALA A 66 5.19 10.34 1.18
CA ALA A 66 4.29 9.55 2.01
C ALA A 66 5.03 8.49 2.81
N ILE A 67 5.98 7.79 2.19
CA ILE A 67 6.82 6.79 2.87
C ILE A 67 7.62 7.47 3.99
N ALA A 68 8.22 8.62 3.72
CA ALA A 68 9.00 9.35 4.73
C ALA A 68 8.16 9.75 5.93
N LYS A 69 6.89 10.11 5.72
CA LYS A 69 5.96 10.43 6.82
C LYS A 69 5.55 9.19 7.59
N ALA A 70 5.39 8.05 6.92
CA ALA A 70 4.95 6.81 7.56
C ALA A 70 6.06 6.14 8.38
N MET A 71 7.30 6.21 7.94
CA MET A 71 8.42 5.47 8.54
C MET A 71 8.55 5.65 10.05
N PRO A 72 8.43 6.86 10.63
CA PRO A 72 8.50 7.01 12.09
C PRO A 72 7.38 6.30 12.85
N MET A 73 6.27 6.00 12.18
CA MET A 73 5.10 5.35 12.78
C MET A 73 5.09 3.83 12.58
N LEU A 74 6.11 3.29 11.90
CA LEU A 74 6.21 1.87 11.59
C LEU A 74 7.30 1.21 12.44
N THR A 75 7.11 -0.08 12.74
CA THR A 75 8.07 -0.86 13.52
C THR A 75 9.27 -1.35 12.71
N GLY A 76 9.14 -1.36 11.38
CA GLY A 76 10.12 -1.99 10.51
C GLY A 76 9.79 -3.45 10.18
N GLU A 77 8.73 -4.00 10.76
CA GLU A 77 8.25 -5.33 10.38
C GLU A 77 7.40 -5.23 9.13
N PHE A 78 7.91 -5.78 8.04
CA PHE A 78 7.20 -5.84 6.77
C PHE A 78 7.10 -7.28 6.33
N THR A 79 5.89 -7.69 5.94
CA THR A 79 5.64 -8.97 5.32
C THR A 79 4.95 -8.70 4.01
N GLY A 80 5.41 -9.29 2.94
CA GLY A 80 4.81 -9.09 1.64
C GLY A 80 5.08 -10.24 0.71
N GLN A 81 4.23 -10.35 -0.30
CA GLN A 81 4.40 -11.35 -1.33
C GLN A 81 3.95 -10.79 -2.66
N GLN A 82 4.74 -10.99 -3.68
CA GLN A 82 4.42 -10.61 -5.04
C GLN A 82 3.82 -11.81 -5.75
N LEU A 83 2.67 -11.60 -6.38
CA LEU A 83 1.93 -12.66 -7.04
C LEU A 83 1.63 -12.30 -8.49
N ASP A 84 1.62 -13.29 -9.35
CA ASP A 84 1.09 -13.15 -10.70
C ASP A 84 -0.40 -13.45 -10.67
N ILE A 85 -1.21 -12.57 -11.27
CA ILE A 85 -2.65 -12.72 -11.27
C ILE A 85 -3.06 -13.79 -12.29
N ALA A 86 -3.67 -14.86 -11.80
CA ALA A 86 -4.25 -15.87 -12.66
C ALA A 86 -5.60 -15.45 -13.23
N GLY A 87 -6.35 -14.64 -12.48
CA GLY A 87 -7.66 -14.14 -12.85
C GLY A 87 -8.51 -13.86 -11.62
N GLY A 88 -9.74 -13.46 -11.82
CA GLY A 88 -10.67 -13.22 -10.74
C GLY A 88 -11.65 -12.11 -11.04
N LEU A 89 -12.65 -11.97 -10.18
CA LEU A 89 -13.62 -10.90 -10.27
C LEU A 89 -12.98 -9.59 -9.79
N GLY A 90 -13.16 -8.52 -10.55
CA GLY A 90 -12.70 -7.20 -10.18
C GLY A 90 -11.27 -6.87 -10.63
N VAL A 91 -10.56 -7.83 -11.22
CA VAL A 91 -9.22 -7.58 -11.75
C VAL A 91 -9.23 -7.58 -13.27
N PRO A 92 -8.47 -6.67 -13.93
CA PRO A 92 -8.37 -6.67 -15.39
C PRO A 92 -7.54 -7.85 -15.88
N ARG A 93 -7.74 -8.17 -17.13
CA ARG A 93 -7.06 -9.28 -17.81
C ARG A 93 -6.20 -8.79 -18.92
#